data_edd98bd0af036ac081e7778bcd45f90b
#
_entry.id   edd98bd0af036ac081e7778bcd45f90b
#
_cell.length_a   1.000
_cell.length_b   1.000
_cell.length_c   1.000
_cell.angle_alpha   90.00
_cell.angle_beta   90.00
_cell.angle_gamma   90.00
#
_symmetry.space_group_name_H-M   'P 1'
#
loop_
_entity.id
_entity.type
_entity.pdbx_description
1 polymer ?
#
loop_
_entity_poly.entity_id
_entity_poly.type
_entity_poly.pdbx_seq_one_letter_code
_entity_poly.pdbx_strand_id
1 'polypeptide(L)'
;TQKDSFKKNVDEEYKQNQERYKFLKWAARSFENFQVVPPGTGICHQVNLEYLSQTVWTAPGTVKVDGKQQKMEIAYPDTLVGTDSHTTMVNGLSVLGWGVGGIEAEAAMLGQPYSMVLPEVIGVKLTGKLKEGMTATDLVLTVTQMLRKRGVVGKFVEFFGPGLAALSIADRSTLGNMAPEYGATCGFFPVDEDTLDYLTQTNRNPARIKLVEAYAKAQGMWHDPQATPRFSEHIELDLSTVVSSIAGPKRPQDRISLTSAKASYEKSLPTYFTEKTGKGTYPVKVGEKATTIKNGDVVIASITSCTNTSNPSVMIGAALLAKKAVEKGLRSKPWVKTTLAPGSKVVTDYYNRAQLTHYMEELGFNLVGYGCVTCIGNSGPLPADISKAVN
;
A
#
# COMPACT_ATOMS: atom_id res chain seq x y z
N THR A 1 8.22 12.72 -14.12
CA THR A 1 6.81 12.27 -14.06
C THR A 1 5.87 13.44 -14.21
N GLN A 2 5.85 14.06 -15.36
CA GLN A 2 5.15 15.34 -15.46
C GLN A 2 4.56 15.62 -16.81
N LYS A 3 4.62 14.62 -17.66
CA LYS A 3 4.00 14.68 -18.97
C LYS A 3 2.53 14.26 -18.84
N ASP A 4 1.73 14.73 -19.76
CA ASP A 4 0.27 14.59 -19.72
C ASP A 4 -0.23 13.17 -20.00
N SER A 5 0.66 12.21 -20.16
CA SER A 5 0.29 10.83 -20.43
C SER A 5 1.33 9.83 -19.91
N PHE A 6 0.86 8.65 -19.53
CA PHE A 6 1.70 7.53 -19.12
C PHE A 6 2.79 7.21 -20.16
N LYS A 7 2.44 7.14 -21.46
CA LYS A 7 3.40 6.85 -22.52
C LYS A 7 4.56 7.85 -22.55
N LYS A 8 4.27 9.16 -22.52
CA LYS A 8 5.31 10.20 -22.51
C LYS A 8 6.21 10.10 -21.27
N ASN A 9 5.66 9.74 -20.12
CA ASN A 9 6.44 9.54 -18.89
C ASN A 9 7.36 8.34 -19.01
N VAL A 10 6.90 7.22 -19.56
CA VAL A 10 7.73 6.02 -19.81
C VAL A 10 8.83 6.28 -20.82
N ASP A 11 8.52 6.96 -21.92
CA ASP A 11 9.52 7.31 -22.94
C ASP A 11 10.62 8.20 -22.36
N GLU A 12 10.26 9.16 -21.51
CA GLU A 12 11.23 10.04 -20.84
C GLU A 12 12.05 9.29 -19.79
N GLU A 13 11.43 8.38 -19.02
CA GLU A 13 12.12 7.51 -18.07
C GLU A 13 13.19 6.66 -18.76
N TYR A 14 12.85 6.00 -19.87
CA TYR A 14 13.83 5.23 -20.65
C TYR A 14 14.96 6.10 -21.19
N LYS A 15 14.64 7.30 -21.66
CA LYS A 15 15.63 8.23 -22.19
C LYS A 15 16.61 8.71 -21.12
N GLN A 16 16.11 9.06 -19.93
CA GLN A 16 16.94 9.58 -18.84
C GLN A 16 17.75 8.50 -18.12
N ASN A 17 17.26 7.27 -18.10
CA ASN A 17 17.84 6.17 -17.33
C ASN A 17 18.41 5.04 -18.18
N GLN A 18 18.87 5.33 -19.41
CA GLN A 18 19.39 4.31 -20.34
C GLN A 18 20.50 3.45 -19.74
N GLU A 19 21.40 4.05 -18.98
CA GLU A 19 22.53 3.34 -18.34
C GLU A 19 22.02 2.31 -17.34
N ARG A 20 21.06 2.70 -16.50
CA ARG A 20 20.39 1.79 -15.54
C ARG A 20 19.76 0.61 -16.24
N TYR A 21 19.02 0.82 -17.31
CA TYR A 21 18.37 -0.27 -18.04
C TYR A 21 19.34 -1.18 -18.77
N LYS A 22 20.46 -0.65 -19.27
CA LYS A 22 21.55 -1.48 -19.81
C LYS A 22 22.17 -2.35 -18.73
N PHE A 23 22.40 -1.78 -17.54
CA PHE A 23 22.90 -2.52 -16.38
C PHE A 23 21.93 -3.64 -15.94
N LEU A 24 20.65 -3.34 -15.79
CA LEU A 24 19.63 -4.34 -15.42
C LEU A 24 19.53 -5.47 -16.46
N LYS A 25 19.64 -5.13 -17.74
CA LYS A 25 19.65 -6.15 -18.82
C LYS A 25 20.89 -7.03 -18.76
N TRP A 26 22.04 -6.48 -18.41
CA TRP A 26 23.27 -7.23 -18.17
C TRP A 26 23.11 -8.12 -16.94
N ALA A 27 22.65 -7.58 -15.82
CA ALA A 27 22.46 -8.32 -14.58
C ALA A 27 21.50 -9.52 -14.75
N ALA A 28 20.40 -9.35 -15.47
CA ALA A 28 19.43 -10.42 -15.77
C ALA A 28 20.03 -11.59 -16.59
N ARG A 29 21.20 -11.39 -17.22
CA ARG A 29 21.92 -12.45 -17.97
C ARG A 29 23.10 -13.01 -17.22
N SER A 30 23.61 -12.30 -16.22
CA SER A 30 24.87 -12.61 -15.53
C SER A 30 24.64 -13.28 -14.17
N PHE A 31 23.50 -13.03 -13.53
CA PHE A 31 23.18 -13.58 -12.22
C PHE A 31 22.13 -14.68 -12.33
N GLU A 32 22.34 -15.79 -11.59
CA GLU A 32 21.32 -16.79 -11.38
C GLU A 32 20.22 -16.23 -10.46
N ASN A 33 18.99 -16.70 -10.62
CA ASN A 33 17.82 -16.30 -9.82
C ASN A 33 17.53 -14.78 -9.79
N PHE A 34 18.04 -14.03 -10.75
CA PHE A 34 17.78 -12.61 -10.90
C PHE A 34 16.74 -12.35 -11.98
N GLN A 35 15.65 -11.72 -11.61
CA GLN A 35 14.56 -11.36 -12.52
C GLN A 35 14.29 -9.86 -12.47
N VAL A 36 13.97 -9.28 -13.61
CA VAL A 36 13.60 -7.87 -13.74
C VAL A 36 12.14 -7.76 -14.15
N VAL A 37 11.34 -7.13 -13.30
CA VAL A 37 9.97 -6.74 -13.65
C VAL A 37 10.04 -5.46 -14.48
N PRO A 38 9.46 -5.43 -15.70
CA PRO A 38 9.54 -4.26 -16.59
C PRO A 38 8.92 -3.02 -15.97
N PRO A 39 9.44 -1.81 -16.28
CA PRO A 39 8.81 -0.55 -15.91
C PRO A 39 7.36 -0.46 -16.37
N GLY A 40 6.52 0.17 -15.57
CA GLY A 40 5.10 0.32 -15.87
C GLY A 40 4.25 -0.93 -15.59
N THR A 41 4.79 -1.95 -14.93
CA THR A 41 4.02 -3.10 -14.44
C THR A 41 3.30 -2.76 -13.13
N GLY A 42 4.03 -2.17 -12.19
CA GLY A 42 3.53 -1.80 -10.88
C GLY A 42 4.66 -1.55 -9.90
N ILE A 43 4.30 -1.14 -8.69
CA ILE A 43 5.24 -0.99 -7.59
C ILE A 43 5.59 -2.38 -7.02
N CYS A 44 6.84 -2.53 -6.53
CA CYS A 44 7.39 -3.83 -6.13
C CYS A 44 6.51 -4.59 -5.14
N HIS A 45 6.03 -3.96 -4.08
CA HIS A 45 5.23 -4.64 -3.04
C HIS A 45 3.83 -5.05 -3.53
N GLN A 46 3.21 -4.30 -4.44
CA GLN A 46 1.94 -4.71 -5.05
C GLN A 46 2.16 -5.84 -6.06
N VAL A 47 3.23 -5.79 -6.86
CA VAL A 47 3.62 -6.88 -7.76
C VAL A 47 3.96 -8.15 -6.96
N ASN A 48 4.63 -8.02 -5.82
CA ASN A 48 4.88 -9.16 -4.92
C ASN A 48 3.58 -9.79 -4.45
N LEU A 49 2.63 -8.99 -3.96
CA LEU A 49 1.32 -9.46 -3.49
C LEU A 49 0.53 -10.15 -4.61
N GLU A 50 0.44 -9.52 -5.79
CA GLU A 50 -0.43 -9.96 -6.88
C GLU A 50 0.15 -11.11 -7.71
N TYR A 51 1.50 -11.21 -7.83
CA TYR A 51 2.13 -12.11 -8.80
C TYR A 51 3.21 -13.03 -8.22
N LEU A 52 4.07 -12.54 -7.32
CA LEU A 52 5.32 -13.24 -7.00
C LEU A 52 5.24 -14.08 -5.73
N SER A 53 4.66 -13.58 -4.66
CA SER A 53 4.59 -14.29 -3.37
C SER A 53 3.74 -15.55 -3.47
N GLN A 54 4.23 -16.62 -2.82
CA GLN A 54 3.65 -17.97 -2.90
C GLN A 54 3.06 -18.48 -1.58
N THR A 55 3.26 -17.75 -0.48
CA THR A 55 2.92 -18.09 0.91
C THR A 55 3.72 -19.29 1.43
N VAL A 56 3.88 -20.35 0.65
CA VAL A 56 4.71 -21.53 0.99
C VAL A 56 5.52 -21.94 -0.22
N TRP A 57 6.82 -22.10 -0.04
CA TRP A 57 7.75 -22.62 -1.03
C TRP A 57 8.10 -24.07 -0.78
N THR A 58 8.73 -24.71 -1.77
CA THR A 58 9.39 -26.01 -1.62
C THR A 58 10.79 -25.95 -2.19
N ALA A 59 11.70 -26.69 -1.58
CA ALA A 59 13.04 -26.92 -2.12
C ALA A 59 13.49 -28.37 -1.86
N PRO A 60 14.34 -28.94 -2.74
CA PRO A 60 14.98 -30.19 -2.47
C PRO A 60 15.81 -30.11 -1.18
N GLY A 61 15.67 -31.11 -0.33
CA GLY A 61 16.41 -31.16 0.91
C GLY A 61 16.69 -32.61 1.35
N THR A 62 17.46 -32.79 2.42
CA THR A 62 17.74 -34.07 3.01
C THR A 62 17.28 -34.07 4.45
N VAL A 63 16.41 -35.01 4.80
CA VAL A 63 15.86 -35.16 6.16
C VAL A 63 16.27 -36.55 6.71
N LYS A 64 16.47 -36.62 8.00
CA LYS A 64 16.72 -37.87 8.67
C LYS A 64 15.40 -38.49 9.12
N VAL A 65 14.98 -39.59 8.47
CA VAL A 65 13.80 -40.38 8.83
C VAL A 65 14.24 -41.75 9.29
N ASP A 66 13.85 -42.16 10.49
CA ASP A 66 14.23 -43.42 11.10
C ASP A 66 15.75 -43.70 11.09
N GLY A 67 16.53 -42.65 11.32
CA GLY A 67 17.99 -42.73 11.35
C GLY A 67 18.68 -42.71 9.98
N LYS A 68 17.92 -42.77 8.85
CA LYS A 68 18.45 -42.74 7.48
C LYS A 68 18.21 -41.40 6.82
N GLN A 69 19.22 -40.96 6.06
CA GLN A 69 19.04 -39.74 5.24
C GLN A 69 18.18 -40.04 4.02
N GLN A 70 17.12 -39.24 3.81
CA GLN A 70 16.24 -39.30 2.65
C GLN A 70 16.20 -37.97 1.95
N LYS A 71 16.34 -37.98 0.64
CA LYS A 71 16.11 -36.78 -0.20
C LYS A 71 14.61 -36.60 -0.42
N MET A 72 14.08 -35.41 -0.13
CA MET A 72 12.68 -35.09 -0.32
C MET A 72 12.48 -33.58 -0.55
N GLU A 73 11.30 -33.20 -1.04
CA GLU A 73 10.89 -31.81 -1.06
C GLU A 73 10.54 -31.34 0.36
N ILE A 74 11.15 -30.25 0.78
CA ILE A 74 10.90 -29.61 2.08
C ILE A 74 10.04 -28.37 1.82
N ALA A 75 8.88 -28.30 2.47
CA ALA A 75 8.04 -27.11 2.46
C ALA A 75 8.50 -26.12 3.55
N TYR A 76 8.47 -24.83 3.23
CA TYR A 76 8.82 -23.76 4.16
C TYR A 76 8.03 -22.48 3.84
N PRO A 77 7.81 -21.57 4.84
CA PRO A 77 7.06 -20.34 4.61
C PRO A 77 7.83 -19.39 3.70
N ASP A 78 7.09 -18.66 2.89
CA ASP A 78 7.63 -17.56 2.09
C ASP A 78 8.01 -16.38 2.98
N THR A 79 9.15 -15.77 2.70
CA THR A 79 9.64 -14.55 3.35
C THR A 79 10.14 -13.57 2.32
N LEU A 80 10.07 -12.29 2.63
CA LEU A 80 10.44 -11.23 1.70
C LEU A 80 11.16 -10.09 2.42
N VAL A 81 12.31 -9.72 1.92
CA VAL A 81 12.97 -8.46 2.29
C VAL A 81 13.03 -7.54 1.07
N GLY A 82 12.80 -6.27 1.28
CA GLY A 82 12.84 -5.29 0.20
C GLY A 82 13.36 -3.95 0.67
N THR A 83 13.96 -3.19 -0.24
CA THR A 83 14.44 -1.82 0.04
C THR A 83 13.33 -0.78 0.08
N ASP A 84 12.08 -1.19 -0.11
CA ASP A 84 10.90 -0.35 0.05
C ASP A 84 10.27 -0.54 1.44
N SER A 85 9.93 0.55 2.12
CA SER A 85 9.32 0.49 3.46
C SER A 85 7.97 -0.23 3.45
N HIS A 86 7.21 -0.18 2.34
CA HIS A 86 5.92 -0.85 2.20
C HIS A 86 6.00 -2.31 1.71
N THR A 87 7.17 -2.91 1.72
CA THR A 87 7.35 -4.37 1.52
C THR A 87 6.43 -5.20 2.42
N THR A 88 6.07 -4.65 3.58
CA THR A 88 5.13 -5.23 4.55
C THR A 88 3.70 -5.44 4.03
N MET A 89 3.33 -4.93 2.85
CA MET A 89 2.04 -5.20 2.23
C MET A 89 1.77 -6.71 2.08
N VAL A 90 2.80 -7.48 1.78
CA VAL A 90 2.71 -8.93 1.58
C VAL A 90 2.30 -9.70 2.84
N ASN A 91 2.40 -9.07 4.02
CA ASN A 91 1.98 -9.68 5.28
C ASN A 91 0.48 -10.02 5.29
N GLY A 92 -0.34 -9.30 4.51
CA GLY A 92 -1.74 -9.63 4.32
C GLY A 92 -1.98 -10.99 3.66
N LEU A 93 -0.98 -11.52 2.95
CA LEU A 93 -0.99 -12.85 2.34
C LEU A 93 -0.23 -13.89 3.20
N SER A 94 -0.03 -13.61 4.48
CA SER A 94 0.71 -14.48 5.41
C SER A 94 2.18 -14.75 4.99
N VAL A 95 2.78 -13.81 4.28
CA VAL A 95 4.21 -13.81 3.95
C VAL A 95 4.91 -12.84 4.87
N LEU A 96 5.94 -13.30 5.59
CA LEU A 96 6.70 -12.44 6.47
C LEU A 96 7.63 -11.55 5.64
N GLY A 97 7.18 -10.32 5.41
CA GLY A 97 7.92 -9.32 4.64
C GLY A 97 8.18 -8.06 5.43
N TRP A 98 9.35 -7.46 5.27
CA TRP A 98 9.68 -6.16 5.87
C TRP A 98 10.68 -5.37 5.02
N GLY A 99 10.69 -4.05 5.24
CA GLY A 99 11.63 -3.14 4.61
C GLY A 99 13.00 -3.17 5.27
N VAL A 100 14.06 -3.19 4.46
CA VAL A 100 15.45 -3.20 4.91
C VAL A 100 16.25 -2.11 4.20
N GLY A 101 17.44 -1.78 4.70
CA GLY A 101 18.38 -0.92 4.01
C GLY A 101 19.07 -1.64 2.84
N GLY A 102 19.82 -0.89 2.03
CA GLY A 102 20.53 -1.43 0.86
C GLY A 102 21.55 -2.50 1.25
N ILE A 103 22.30 -2.30 2.35
CA ILE A 103 23.32 -3.24 2.82
C ILE A 103 22.70 -4.59 3.22
N GLU A 104 21.58 -4.58 3.93
CA GLU A 104 20.88 -5.80 4.31
C GLU A 104 20.30 -6.52 3.09
N ALA A 105 19.79 -5.77 2.10
CA ALA A 105 19.32 -6.35 0.85
C ALA A 105 20.47 -7.01 0.07
N GLU A 106 21.64 -6.37 -0.01
CA GLU A 106 22.84 -6.95 -0.63
C GLU A 106 23.28 -8.22 0.10
N ALA A 107 23.30 -8.21 1.43
CA ALA A 107 23.64 -9.40 2.23
C ALA A 107 22.67 -10.56 1.93
N ALA A 108 21.36 -10.29 1.86
CA ALA A 108 20.36 -11.29 1.51
C ALA A 108 20.57 -11.85 0.09
N MET A 109 20.86 -11.00 -0.91
CA MET A 109 21.14 -11.44 -2.28
C MET A 109 22.40 -12.28 -2.39
N LEU A 110 23.40 -12.03 -1.54
CA LEU A 110 24.65 -12.79 -1.48
C LEU A 110 24.54 -14.06 -0.61
N GLY A 111 23.37 -14.34 -0.05
CA GLY A 111 23.15 -15.48 0.84
C GLY A 111 23.85 -15.35 2.20
N GLN A 112 24.20 -14.13 2.62
CA GLN A 112 24.79 -13.90 3.93
C GLN A 112 23.72 -13.92 5.03
N PRO A 113 24.01 -14.49 6.20
CA PRO A 113 23.05 -14.49 7.30
C PRO A 113 22.85 -13.08 7.85
N TYR A 114 21.60 -12.74 8.09
CA TYR A 114 21.21 -11.52 8.79
C TYR A 114 20.85 -11.85 10.24
N SER A 115 21.59 -11.30 11.17
CA SER A 115 21.33 -11.50 12.61
C SER A 115 20.29 -10.50 13.10
N MET A 116 19.22 -11.00 13.71
CA MET A 116 18.18 -10.20 14.32
C MET A 116 17.96 -10.65 15.77
N VAL A 117 17.80 -9.69 16.68
CA VAL A 117 17.28 -9.98 18.02
C VAL A 117 15.82 -10.41 17.87
N LEU A 118 15.43 -11.48 18.59
CA LEU A 118 14.03 -11.91 18.59
C LEU A 118 13.13 -10.75 19.01
N PRO A 119 12.21 -10.29 18.15
CA PRO A 119 11.37 -9.16 18.44
C PRO A 119 10.27 -9.51 19.45
N GLU A 120 9.84 -8.53 20.22
CA GLU A 120 8.55 -8.63 20.91
C GLU A 120 7.42 -8.66 19.89
N VAL A 121 6.40 -9.47 20.14
CA VAL A 121 5.22 -9.57 19.30
C VAL A 121 4.01 -8.99 20.03
N ILE A 122 3.38 -8.01 19.42
CA ILE A 122 2.14 -7.39 19.93
C ILE A 122 0.96 -7.99 19.16
N GLY A 123 0.10 -8.71 19.88
CA GLY A 123 -1.14 -9.24 19.31
C GLY A 123 -2.20 -8.15 19.22
N VAL A 124 -2.83 -7.98 18.06
CA VAL A 124 -4.01 -7.12 17.86
C VAL A 124 -5.23 -7.98 17.64
N LYS A 125 -6.05 -8.12 18.67
CA LYS A 125 -7.30 -8.86 18.59
C LYS A 125 -8.35 -8.02 17.90
N LEU A 126 -8.84 -8.49 16.76
CA LEU A 126 -9.93 -7.87 16.02
C LEU A 126 -11.26 -8.55 16.35
N THR A 127 -12.28 -7.77 16.70
CA THR A 127 -13.63 -8.22 16.99
C THR A 127 -14.66 -7.45 16.17
N GLY A 128 -15.87 -7.97 16.06
CA GLY A 128 -16.94 -7.32 15.31
C GLY A 128 -16.68 -7.25 13.80
N LYS A 129 -17.30 -6.29 13.14
CA LYS A 129 -17.14 -5.99 11.71
C LYS A 129 -17.26 -4.49 11.44
N LEU A 130 -16.68 -4.02 10.35
CA LEU A 130 -16.84 -2.64 9.89
C LEU A 130 -18.31 -2.34 9.61
N LYS A 131 -18.75 -1.15 9.99
CA LYS A 131 -20.10 -0.65 9.64
C LYS A 131 -20.16 -0.37 8.14
N GLU A 132 -21.36 -0.42 7.59
CA GLU A 132 -21.61 -0.01 6.21
C GLU A 132 -21.07 1.42 5.96
N GLY A 133 -20.42 1.62 4.82
CA GLY A 133 -19.79 2.88 4.45
C GLY A 133 -18.38 3.11 5.03
N MET A 134 -17.91 2.26 5.94
CA MET A 134 -16.53 2.30 6.41
C MET A 134 -15.61 1.53 5.45
N THR A 135 -14.40 2.03 5.27
CA THR A 135 -13.42 1.48 4.33
C THR A 135 -12.19 0.95 5.03
N ALA A 136 -11.38 0.17 4.31
CA ALA A 136 -10.05 -0.23 4.78
C ALA A 136 -9.16 0.98 5.14
N THR A 137 -9.36 2.12 4.47
CA THR A 137 -8.65 3.37 4.79
C THR A 137 -9.00 3.88 6.19
N ASP A 138 -10.28 3.88 6.56
CA ASP A 138 -10.73 4.29 7.89
C ASP A 138 -10.14 3.38 8.97
N LEU A 139 -10.13 2.08 8.68
CA LEU A 139 -9.57 1.06 9.57
C LEU A 139 -8.06 1.26 9.74
N VAL A 140 -7.29 1.36 8.65
CA VAL A 140 -5.83 1.46 8.76
C VAL A 140 -5.38 2.75 9.44
N LEU A 141 -6.08 3.86 9.23
CA LEU A 141 -5.79 5.11 9.96
C LEU A 141 -6.08 4.97 11.47
N THR A 142 -7.15 4.24 11.83
CA THR A 142 -7.48 3.94 13.22
C THR A 142 -6.40 3.08 13.87
N VAL A 143 -5.99 2.00 13.21
CA VAL A 143 -4.94 1.09 13.67
C VAL A 143 -3.60 1.82 13.77
N THR A 144 -3.26 2.65 12.78
CA THR A 144 -2.02 3.43 12.78
C THR A 144 -1.95 4.38 13.98
N GLN A 145 -3.02 5.10 14.26
CA GLN A 145 -3.08 5.98 15.45
C GLN A 145 -2.97 5.19 16.76
N MET A 146 -3.69 4.07 16.86
CA MET A 146 -3.72 3.23 18.05
C MET A 146 -2.34 2.64 18.36
N LEU A 147 -1.69 2.01 17.36
CA LEU A 147 -0.40 1.36 17.50
C LEU A 147 0.73 2.38 17.70
N ARG A 148 0.67 3.52 17.00
CA ARG A 148 1.64 4.61 17.21
C ARG A 148 1.59 5.16 18.63
N LYS A 149 0.39 5.34 19.17
CA LYS A 149 0.18 5.76 20.57
C LYS A 149 0.69 4.70 21.54
N ARG A 150 0.55 3.42 21.20
CA ARG A 150 1.04 2.31 22.03
C ARG A 150 2.56 2.21 22.05
N GLY A 151 3.23 2.57 20.98
CA GLY A 151 4.69 2.47 20.85
C GLY A 151 5.14 1.06 20.49
N VAL A 152 5.01 0.71 19.20
CA VAL A 152 5.38 -0.60 18.64
C VAL A 152 6.67 -0.57 17.82
N VAL A 153 7.49 0.46 17.99
CA VAL A 153 8.74 0.61 17.22
C VAL A 153 9.68 -0.55 17.48
N GLY A 154 10.15 -1.19 16.41
CA GLY A 154 11.04 -2.36 16.47
C GLY A 154 10.35 -3.65 16.91
N LYS A 155 9.03 -3.65 17.08
CA LYS A 155 8.25 -4.83 17.42
C LYS A 155 7.57 -5.41 16.17
N PHE A 156 7.16 -6.67 16.26
CA PHE A 156 6.24 -7.28 15.32
C PHE A 156 4.80 -7.06 15.80
N VAL A 157 3.90 -6.86 14.87
CA VAL A 157 2.45 -6.84 15.13
C VAL A 157 1.83 -8.02 14.43
N GLU A 158 0.98 -8.77 15.15
CA GLU A 158 0.22 -9.88 14.59
C GLU A 158 -1.27 -9.66 14.85
N PHE A 159 -2.06 -9.74 13.80
CA PHE A 159 -3.51 -9.60 13.87
C PHE A 159 -4.18 -10.96 14.05
N PHE A 160 -5.14 -11.06 14.96
CA PHE A 160 -5.84 -12.29 15.29
C PHE A 160 -7.28 -12.02 15.73
N GLY A 161 -8.04 -13.07 16.02
CA GLY A 161 -9.38 -12.97 16.55
C GLY A 161 -10.49 -13.06 15.50
N PRO A 162 -11.77 -13.10 15.94
CA PRO A 162 -12.91 -13.39 15.07
C PRO A 162 -13.20 -12.31 14.03
N GLY A 163 -12.77 -11.06 14.25
CA GLY A 163 -12.98 -9.96 13.31
C GLY A 163 -12.18 -10.11 12.00
N LEU A 164 -11.15 -10.98 11.95
CA LEU A 164 -10.38 -11.22 10.74
C LEU A 164 -11.21 -11.77 9.59
N ALA A 165 -12.21 -12.61 9.87
CA ALA A 165 -13.11 -13.17 8.88
C ALA A 165 -13.98 -12.12 8.15
N ALA A 166 -14.01 -10.87 8.66
CA ALA A 166 -14.68 -9.75 8.00
C ALA A 166 -13.75 -8.90 7.13
N LEU A 167 -12.47 -9.24 7.02
CA LEU A 167 -11.45 -8.50 6.29
C LEU A 167 -10.91 -9.32 5.13
N SER A 168 -11.11 -8.84 3.92
CA SER A 168 -10.50 -9.42 2.72
C SER A 168 -8.97 -9.35 2.75
N ILE A 169 -8.29 -10.12 1.90
CA ILE A 169 -6.81 -10.02 1.74
C ILE A 169 -6.40 -8.60 1.37
N ALA A 170 -7.20 -7.88 0.57
CA ALA A 170 -6.93 -6.49 0.24
C ALA A 170 -6.98 -5.57 1.48
N ASP A 171 -7.92 -5.78 2.40
CA ASP A 171 -8.00 -5.03 3.65
C ASP A 171 -6.81 -5.34 4.58
N ARG A 172 -6.47 -6.62 4.72
CA ARG A 172 -5.30 -7.08 5.49
C ARG A 172 -4.00 -6.51 4.91
N SER A 173 -3.85 -6.52 3.60
CA SER A 173 -2.70 -5.94 2.90
C SER A 173 -2.60 -4.43 3.09
N THR A 174 -3.74 -3.72 3.16
CA THR A 174 -3.78 -2.30 3.50
C THR A 174 -3.25 -2.04 4.92
N LEU A 175 -3.61 -2.89 5.89
CA LEU A 175 -3.09 -2.82 7.26
C LEU A 175 -1.59 -3.15 7.32
N GLY A 176 -1.17 -4.23 6.66
CA GLY A 176 0.24 -4.63 6.57
C GLY A 176 1.11 -3.56 5.90
N ASN A 177 0.60 -2.92 4.85
CA ASN A 177 1.30 -1.87 4.11
C ASN A 177 1.74 -0.71 5.01
N MET A 178 0.90 -0.29 5.94
CA MET A 178 1.19 0.83 6.84
C MET A 178 1.95 0.43 8.13
N ALA A 179 2.59 -0.73 8.17
CA ALA A 179 3.42 -1.11 9.31
C ALA A 179 4.50 -0.06 9.65
N PRO A 180 5.22 0.53 8.68
CA PRO A 180 6.16 1.61 8.95
C PRO A 180 5.52 2.85 9.57
N GLU A 181 4.32 3.21 9.14
CA GLU A 181 3.61 4.38 9.65
C GLU A 181 3.16 4.20 11.10
N TYR A 182 2.72 3.03 11.51
CA TYR A 182 2.48 2.78 12.94
C TYR A 182 3.75 2.41 13.72
N GLY A 183 4.86 2.18 13.03
CA GLY A 183 6.19 2.03 13.61
C GLY A 183 6.63 0.59 13.87
N ALA A 184 5.85 -0.41 13.46
CA ALA A 184 6.23 -1.81 13.60
C ALA A 184 7.12 -2.29 12.44
N THR A 185 7.86 -3.37 12.67
CA THR A 185 8.65 -4.01 11.62
C THR A 185 7.75 -4.68 10.59
N CYS A 186 6.65 -5.28 11.03
CA CYS A 186 5.63 -5.90 10.17
C CYS A 186 4.26 -5.88 10.83
N GLY A 187 3.21 -6.16 10.03
CA GLY A 187 1.84 -6.36 10.50
C GLY A 187 1.27 -7.64 9.89
N PHE A 188 1.47 -8.76 10.56
CA PHE A 188 1.29 -10.11 10.05
C PHE A 188 -0.13 -10.64 10.25
N PHE A 189 -0.57 -11.49 9.32
CA PHE A 189 -1.88 -12.14 9.33
C PHE A 189 -1.75 -13.65 9.17
N PRO A 190 -2.66 -14.45 9.76
CA PRO A 190 -2.70 -15.89 9.54
C PRO A 190 -3.25 -16.27 8.16
N VAL A 191 -3.04 -17.52 7.77
CA VAL A 191 -3.65 -18.12 6.56
C VAL A 191 -5.07 -18.56 6.86
N ASP A 192 -6.00 -18.33 5.93
CA ASP A 192 -7.38 -18.81 5.97
C ASP A 192 -7.94 -19.07 4.55
N GLU A 193 -9.25 -19.29 4.44
CA GLU A 193 -9.95 -19.49 3.17
C GLU A 193 -9.78 -18.29 2.22
N ASP A 194 -9.86 -17.07 2.72
CA ASP A 194 -9.67 -15.86 1.90
C ASP A 194 -8.27 -15.81 1.28
N THR A 195 -7.27 -16.34 2.00
CA THR A 195 -5.90 -16.48 1.45
C THR A 195 -5.89 -17.44 0.26
N LEU A 196 -6.56 -18.60 0.35
CA LEU A 196 -6.63 -19.57 -0.74
C LEU A 196 -7.42 -19.03 -1.94
N ASP A 197 -8.51 -18.33 -1.67
CA ASP A 197 -9.32 -17.67 -2.70
C ASP A 197 -8.53 -16.59 -3.43
N TYR A 198 -7.78 -15.76 -2.72
CA TYR A 198 -6.91 -14.75 -3.32
C TYR A 198 -5.82 -15.38 -4.20
N LEU A 199 -5.16 -16.43 -3.72
CA LEU A 199 -4.17 -17.17 -4.51
C LEU A 199 -4.79 -17.78 -5.79
N THR A 200 -6.03 -18.25 -5.69
CA THR A 200 -6.81 -18.76 -6.83
C THR A 200 -7.13 -17.65 -7.83
N GLN A 201 -7.68 -16.54 -7.36
CA GLN A 201 -8.04 -15.38 -8.18
C GLN A 201 -6.82 -14.74 -8.88
N THR A 202 -5.66 -14.81 -8.25
CA THR A 202 -4.40 -14.30 -8.79
C THR A 202 -3.60 -15.37 -9.54
N ASN A 203 -4.26 -16.48 -9.89
CA ASN A 203 -3.78 -17.54 -10.78
C ASN A 203 -2.50 -18.25 -10.27
N ARG A 204 -2.37 -18.46 -8.95
CA ARG A 204 -1.34 -19.34 -8.41
C ARG A 204 -1.63 -20.79 -8.78
N ASN A 205 -0.56 -21.60 -8.89
CA ASN A 205 -0.69 -23.01 -9.24
C ASN A 205 -1.60 -23.76 -8.24
N PRO A 206 -2.63 -24.51 -8.69
CA PRO A 206 -3.54 -25.24 -7.80
C PRO A 206 -2.85 -26.23 -6.84
N ALA A 207 -1.74 -26.85 -7.25
CA ALA A 207 -0.96 -27.72 -6.37
C ALA A 207 -0.28 -26.91 -5.24
N ARG A 208 0.15 -25.68 -5.54
CA ARG A 208 0.70 -24.75 -4.54
C ARG A 208 -0.37 -24.33 -3.53
N ILE A 209 -1.58 -24.04 -3.97
CA ILE A 209 -2.70 -23.63 -3.10
C ILE A 209 -3.03 -24.75 -2.11
N LYS A 210 -3.09 -26.00 -2.57
CA LYS A 210 -3.29 -27.18 -1.71
C LYS A 210 -2.13 -27.36 -0.70
N LEU A 211 -0.90 -27.08 -1.12
CA LEU A 211 0.25 -27.14 -0.23
C LEU A 211 0.16 -26.05 0.84
N VAL A 212 -0.23 -24.82 0.50
CA VAL A 212 -0.42 -23.73 1.46
C VAL A 212 -1.40 -24.10 2.53
N GLU A 213 -2.56 -24.66 2.16
CA GLU A 213 -3.58 -25.12 3.10
C GLU A 213 -3.02 -26.21 4.03
N ALA A 214 -2.44 -27.26 3.46
CA ALA A 214 -1.92 -28.39 4.22
C ALA A 214 -0.80 -27.98 5.17
N TYR A 215 0.12 -27.13 4.69
CA TYR A 215 1.24 -26.61 5.48
C TYR A 215 0.75 -25.74 6.63
N ALA A 216 -0.12 -24.78 6.34
CA ALA A 216 -0.63 -23.85 7.36
C ALA A 216 -1.37 -24.59 8.48
N LYS A 217 -2.20 -25.59 8.13
CA LYS A 217 -2.89 -26.44 9.11
C LYS A 217 -1.92 -27.28 9.94
N ALA A 218 -0.89 -27.86 9.31
CA ALA A 218 0.10 -28.69 9.98
C ALA A 218 1.02 -27.89 10.92
N GLN A 219 1.30 -26.64 10.59
CA GLN A 219 2.19 -25.76 11.35
C GLN A 219 1.44 -24.85 12.35
N GLY A 220 0.11 -24.94 12.47
CA GLY A 220 -0.67 -24.08 13.34
C GLY A 220 -0.74 -22.60 12.90
N MET A 221 -0.49 -22.34 11.61
CA MET A 221 -0.59 -21.02 10.99
C MET A 221 -1.97 -20.74 10.40
N TRP A 222 -2.87 -21.72 10.45
CA TRP A 222 -4.25 -21.57 9.98
C TRP A 222 -5.05 -20.75 10.99
N HIS A 223 -5.83 -19.80 10.50
CA HIS A 223 -6.67 -18.95 11.35
C HIS A 223 -7.69 -19.75 12.13
N ASP A 224 -7.64 -19.63 13.44
CA ASP A 224 -8.67 -20.08 14.36
C ASP A 224 -9.25 -18.88 15.10
N PRO A 225 -10.53 -18.50 14.84
CA PRO A 225 -11.14 -17.33 15.47
C PRO A 225 -11.28 -17.43 17.00
N GLN A 226 -11.15 -18.64 17.57
CA GLN A 226 -11.21 -18.89 19.01
C GLN A 226 -9.82 -18.96 19.65
N ALA A 227 -8.77 -19.04 18.85
CA ALA A 227 -7.42 -19.11 19.38
C ALA A 227 -7.03 -17.85 20.13
N THR A 228 -6.36 -18.04 21.24
CA THR A 228 -5.72 -16.96 22.03
C THR A 228 -4.22 -17.19 22.08
N PRO A 229 -3.49 -16.82 21.01
CA PRO A 229 -2.05 -17.00 20.98
C PRO A 229 -1.37 -16.23 22.12
N ARG A 230 -0.22 -16.73 22.56
CA ARG A 230 0.57 -16.10 23.60
C ARG A 230 1.50 -15.07 22.99
N PHE A 231 1.18 -13.80 23.16
CA PHE A 231 1.99 -12.66 22.74
C PHE A 231 2.79 -12.07 23.90
N SER A 232 3.79 -11.23 23.59
CA SER A 232 4.45 -10.39 24.60
C SER A 232 3.44 -9.45 25.25
N GLU A 233 2.51 -8.96 24.46
CA GLU A 233 1.38 -8.12 24.87
C GLU A 233 0.26 -8.23 23.83
N HIS A 234 -0.98 -7.97 24.22
CA HIS A 234 -2.08 -7.86 23.27
C HIS A 234 -2.95 -6.62 23.55
N ILE A 235 -3.59 -6.14 22.49
CA ILE A 235 -4.58 -5.07 22.50
C ILE A 235 -5.80 -5.52 21.69
N GLU A 236 -6.95 -4.90 21.91
CA GLU A 236 -8.19 -5.25 21.24
C GLU A 236 -8.76 -4.04 20.48
N LEU A 237 -9.33 -4.31 19.31
CA LEU A 237 -10.06 -3.34 18.50
C LEU A 237 -11.38 -3.95 18.03
N ASP A 238 -12.48 -3.36 18.46
CA ASP A 238 -13.80 -3.64 17.89
C ASP A 238 -13.96 -2.85 16.58
N LEU A 239 -14.03 -3.56 15.45
CA LEU A 239 -14.17 -2.99 14.11
C LEU A 239 -15.42 -2.12 13.98
N SER A 240 -16.47 -2.37 14.77
CA SER A 240 -17.70 -1.57 14.77
C SER A 240 -17.50 -0.14 15.29
N THR A 241 -16.38 0.13 15.98
CA THR A 241 -16.05 1.46 16.51
C THR A 241 -15.33 2.36 15.49
N VAL A 242 -14.90 1.78 14.36
CA VAL A 242 -14.24 2.54 13.31
C VAL A 242 -15.20 3.55 12.70
N VAL A 243 -14.73 4.77 12.47
CA VAL A 243 -15.50 5.87 11.88
C VAL A 243 -14.74 6.47 10.72
N SER A 244 -15.47 7.07 9.78
CA SER A 244 -14.88 7.77 8.63
C SER A 244 -13.82 8.77 9.08
N SER A 245 -12.65 8.65 8.52
CA SER A 245 -11.45 9.32 8.98
C SER A 245 -10.62 9.86 7.82
N ILE A 246 -9.92 10.96 8.11
CA ILE A 246 -8.81 11.47 7.30
C ILE A 246 -7.58 11.58 8.20
N ALA A 247 -6.42 11.84 7.62
CA ALA A 247 -5.21 12.08 8.38
C ALA A 247 -4.51 13.37 7.93
N GLY A 248 -3.84 14.00 8.84
CA GLY A 248 -3.06 15.22 8.62
C GLY A 248 -3.21 16.22 9.75
N PRO A 249 -2.54 17.37 9.59
CA PRO A 249 -1.89 17.87 8.37
C PRO A 249 -0.51 17.28 8.05
N LYS A 250 0.13 16.57 8.98
CA LYS A 250 1.55 16.19 8.81
C LYS A 250 1.76 14.71 8.53
N ARG A 251 1.08 13.81 9.25
CA ARG A 251 1.41 12.38 9.24
C ARG A 251 0.16 11.49 9.25
N PRO A 252 0.23 10.24 8.77
CA PRO A 252 -0.90 9.31 8.77
C PRO A 252 -1.48 8.99 10.15
N GLN A 253 -0.65 8.99 11.21
CA GLN A 253 -1.11 8.80 12.59
C GLN A 253 -1.87 10.00 13.17
N ASP A 254 -1.82 11.15 12.53
CA ASP A 254 -2.60 12.34 12.90
C ASP A 254 -4.04 12.19 12.35
N ARG A 255 -4.70 11.09 12.76
CA ARG A 255 -6.06 10.76 12.32
C ARG A 255 -7.07 11.74 12.90
N ILE A 256 -7.99 12.16 12.06
CA ILE A 256 -9.09 13.05 12.40
C ILE A 256 -10.38 12.40 11.90
N SER A 257 -11.44 12.36 12.74
CA SER A 257 -12.75 11.96 12.25
C SER A 257 -13.23 12.95 11.18
N LEU A 258 -13.87 12.45 10.13
CA LEU A 258 -14.37 13.29 9.04
C LEU A 258 -15.31 14.39 9.55
N THR A 259 -16.11 14.12 10.57
CA THR A 259 -17.00 15.09 11.21
C THR A 259 -16.27 16.25 11.87
N SER A 260 -15.03 16.06 12.30
CA SER A 260 -14.18 17.08 12.95
C SER A 260 -13.20 17.76 11.96
N ALA A 261 -13.18 17.35 10.69
CA ALA A 261 -12.18 17.78 9.73
C ALA A 261 -12.14 19.29 9.55
N LYS A 262 -13.29 19.93 9.39
CA LYS A 262 -13.39 21.38 9.21
C LYS A 262 -12.82 22.14 10.41
N ALA A 263 -13.25 21.82 11.62
CA ALA A 263 -12.79 22.48 12.84
C ALA A 263 -11.28 22.25 13.08
N SER A 264 -10.79 21.03 12.81
CA SER A 264 -9.37 20.72 12.90
C SER A 264 -8.54 21.50 11.90
N TYR A 265 -9.03 21.64 10.66
CA TYR A 265 -8.38 22.44 9.64
C TYR A 265 -8.32 23.93 10.04
N GLU A 266 -9.45 24.52 10.44
CA GLU A 266 -9.52 25.93 10.88
C GLU A 266 -8.57 26.20 12.04
N LYS A 267 -8.42 25.27 12.98
CA LYS A 267 -7.49 25.35 14.09
C LYS A 267 -6.02 25.29 13.65
N SER A 268 -5.70 24.44 12.67
CA SER A 268 -4.33 24.25 12.22
C SER A 268 -3.88 25.31 11.19
N LEU A 269 -4.79 25.88 10.42
CA LEU A 269 -4.47 26.84 9.35
C LEU A 269 -3.58 28.00 9.82
N PRO A 270 -3.82 28.66 10.98
CA PRO A 270 -2.95 29.76 11.44
C PRO A 270 -1.50 29.36 11.67
N THR A 271 -1.22 28.07 11.94
CA THR A 271 0.14 27.60 12.20
C THR A 271 1.01 27.55 10.93
N TYR A 272 0.41 27.66 9.76
CA TYR A 272 1.10 27.71 8.47
C TYR A 272 1.40 29.12 7.99
N PHE A 273 0.87 30.15 8.66
CA PHE A 273 1.19 31.53 8.31
C PHE A 273 2.55 31.92 8.93
N THR A 274 3.39 32.51 8.09
CA THR A 274 4.65 33.14 8.49
C THR A 274 4.53 34.65 8.30
N GLU A 275 5.49 35.41 8.79
CA GLU A 275 5.54 36.87 8.53
C GLU A 275 5.54 37.22 7.02
N LYS A 276 6.01 36.27 6.19
CA LYS A 276 6.08 36.42 4.71
C LYS A 276 4.83 35.94 3.99
N THR A 277 4.00 35.09 4.62
CA THR A 277 2.79 34.54 4.02
C THR A 277 1.57 35.33 4.52
N GLY A 278 1.04 36.19 3.67
CA GLY A 278 -0.19 36.93 3.97
C GLY A 278 -1.44 36.02 3.99
N LYS A 279 -2.47 36.47 4.72
CA LYS A 279 -3.82 35.94 4.52
C LYS A 279 -4.42 36.68 3.35
N GLY A 280 -4.86 35.95 2.32
CA GLY A 280 -5.42 36.66 1.18
C GLY A 280 -6.00 35.78 0.10
N THR A 281 -6.48 36.49 -0.90
CA THR A 281 -6.92 35.93 -2.18
C THR A 281 -5.94 36.42 -3.24
N TYR A 282 -5.44 35.48 -4.02
CA TYR A 282 -4.37 35.72 -4.97
C TYR A 282 -4.90 35.51 -6.39
N PRO A 283 -4.80 36.49 -7.29
CA PRO A 283 -5.19 36.32 -8.68
C PRO A 283 -4.19 35.38 -9.38
N VAL A 284 -4.71 34.44 -10.13
CA VAL A 284 -3.93 33.49 -10.91
C VAL A 284 -4.53 33.33 -12.29
N LYS A 285 -3.71 32.97 -13.27
CA LYS A 285 -4.15 32.65 -14.62
C LYS A 285 -3.86 31.17 -14.92
N VAL A 286 -4.87 30.40 -15.29
CA VAL A 286 -4.75 29.01 -15.69
C VAL A 286 -5.15 28.88 -17.15
N GLY A 287 -4.18 28.74 -18.04
CA GLY A 287 -4.38 28.90 -19.48
C GLY A 287 -4.85 30.33 -19.77
N GLU A 288 -5.99 30.48 -20.42
CA GLU A 288 -6.57 31.79 -20.72
C GLU A 288 -7.55 32.28 -19.62
N LYS A 289 -7.88 31.47 -18.64
CA LYS A 289 -8.88 31.82 -17.61
C LYS A 289 -8.21 32.47 -16.39
N ALA A 290 -8.63 33.70 -16.12
CA ALA A 290 -8.32 34.40 -14.87
C ALA A 290 -9.21 33.84 -13.75
N THR A 291 -8.61 33.55 -12.59
CA THR A 291 -9.30 33.07 -11.40
C THR A 291 -8.55 33.53 -10.15
N THR A 292 -9.02 33.13 -9.00
CA THR A 292 -8.34 33.41 -7.71
C THR A 292 -8.20 32.18 -6.91
N ILE A 293 -7.09 32.08 -6.18
CA ILE A 293 -6.88 31.08 -5.13
C ILE A 293 -6.73 31.79 -3.78
N LYS A 294 -7.06 31.08 -2.71
CA LYS A 294 -6.97 31.60 -1.35
C LYS A 294 -6.33 30.57 -0.43
N ASN A 295 -5.90 31.02 0.74
CA ASN A 295 -5.39 30.12 1.75
C ASN A 295 -6.38 28.99 2.06
N GLY A 296 -5.91 27.76 1.93
CA GLY A 296 -6.71 26.56 2.13
C GLY A 296 -7.30 25.94 0.88
N ASP A 297 -7.14 26.55 -0.28
CA ASP A 297 -7.51 25.90 -1.53
C ASP A 297 -6.59 24.70 -1.82
N VAL A 298 -7.19 23.61 -2.25
CA VAL A 298 -6.45 22.44 -2.72
C VAL A 298 -5.80 22.74 -4.05
N VAL A 299 -4.52 22.52 -4.19
CA VAL A 299 -3.75 22.71 -5.43
C VAL A 299 -3.22 21.42 -6.04
N ILE A 300 -3.19 20.32 -5.26
CA ILE A 300 -2.86 18.97 -5.71
C ILE A 300 -3.87 18.00 -5.15
N ALA A 301 -4.41 17.13 -5.99
CA ALA A 301 -5.24 16.00 -5.61
C ALA A 301 -4.77 14.76 -6.39
N SER A 302 -4.34 13.73 -5.70
CA SER A 302 -3.75 12.54 -6.34
C SER A 302 -4.28 11.26 -5.74
N ILE A 303 -4.60 10.31 -6.62
CA ILE A 303 -4.74 8.91 -6.24
C ILE A 303 -3.41 8.25 -6.60
N THR A 304 -2.70 7.75 -5.60
CA THR A 304 -1.31 7.33 -5.82
C THR A 304 -0.92 6.16 -4.94
N SER A 305 -0.04 5.33 -5.48
CA SER A 305 0.74 4.31 -4.79
C SER A 305 -0.07 3.12 -4.25
N CYS A 306 0.25 2.64 -3.07
CA CYS A 306 0.06 1.26 -2.65
C CYS A 306 -1.06 1.06 -1.64
N THR A 307 -1.15 1.87 -0.59
CA THR A 307 -2.02 1.56 0.56
C THR A 307 -3.48 1.38 0.15
N ASN A 308 -4.04 2.34 -0.54
CA ASN A 308 -5.45 2.29 -0.97
C ASN A 308 -5.62 1.65 -2.36
N THR A 309 -4.65 1.80 -3.24
CA THR A 309 -4.79 1.35 -4.64
C THR A 309 -4.69 -0.16 -4.80
N SER A 310 -4.18 -0.87 -3.81
CA SER A 310 -4.22 -2.34 -3.74
C SER A 310 -5.60 -2.89 -3.36
N ASN A 311 -6.53 -2.02 -2.94
CA ASN A 311 -7.86 -2.43 -2.51
C ASN A 311 -8.91 -2.09 -3.58
N PRO A 312 -9.41 -3.09 -4.33
CA PRO A 312 -10.37 -2.87 -5.41
C PRO A 312 -11.68 -2.21 -4.93
N SER A 313 -12.16 -2.51 -3.73
CA SER A 313 -13.39 -1.92 -3.18
C SER A 313 -13.25 -0.42 -3.01
N VAL A 314 -12.11 0.05 -2.47
CA VAL A 314 -11.83 1.48 -2.29
C VAL A 314 -11.69 2.18 -3.64
N MET A 315 -10.98 1.55 -4.57
CA MET A 315 -10.72 2.14 -5.89
C MET A 315 -11.99 2.22 -6.74
N ILE A 316 -12.79 1.14 -6.81
CA ILE A 316 -14.06 1.15 -7.53
C ILE A 316 -15.02 2.15 -6.87
N GLY A 317 -15.07 2.21 -5.54
CA GLY A 317 -15.84 3.21 -4.81
C GLY A 317 -15.47 4.65 -5.21
N ALA A 318 -14.17 4.96 -5.31
CA ALA A 318 -13.69 6.26 -5.76
C ALA A 318 -14.13 6.57 -7.21
N ALA A 319 -14.04 5.60 -8.12
CA ALA A 319 -14.45 5.79 -9.50
C ALA A 319 -15.99 5.90 -9.66
N LEU A 320 -16.76 5.19 -8.85
CA LEU A 320 -18.23 5.38 -8.79
C LEU A 320 -18.61 6.75 -8.24
N LEU A 321 -17.85 7.29 -7.28
CA LEU A 321 -18.01 8.66 -6.81
C LEU A 321 -17.70 9.64 -7.94
N ALA A 322 -16.61 9.43 -8.69
CA ALA A 322 -16.27 10.23 -9.86
C ALA A 322 -17.39 10.22 -10.90
N LYS A 323 -17.95 9.04 -11.22
CA LYS A 323 -19.09 8.89 -12.10
C LYS A 323 -20.26 9.76 -11.64
N LYS A 324 -20.70 9.62 -10.41
CA LYS A 324 -21.81 10.42 -9.84
C LYS A 324 -21.53 11.92 -9.86
N ALA A 325 -20.29 12.34 -9.64
CA ALA A 325 -19.88 13.73 -9.69
C ALA A 325 -19.98 14.29 -11.12
N VAL A 326 -19.46 13.56 -12.11
CA VAL A 326 -19.51 13.92 -13.52
C VAL A 326 -20.96 14.02 -14.03
N GLU A 327 -21.80 13.04 -13.71
CA GLU A 327 -23.23 13.02 -14.06
C GLU A 327 -23.99 14.20 -13.46
N LYS A 328 -23.53 14.73 -12.32
CA LYS A 328 -24.07 15.97 -11.71
C LYS A 328 -23.44 17.24 -12.24
N GLY A 329 -22.61 17.18 -13.26
CA GLY A 329 -21.93 18.33 -13.87
C GLY A 329 -20.78 18.91 -13.05
N LEU A 330 -20.32 18.21 -12.00
CA LEU A 330 -19.17 18.63 -11.21
C LEU A 330 -17.86 18.41 -12.00
N ARG A 331 -16.89 19.29 -11.79
CA ARG A 331 -15.55 19.24 -12.40
C ARG A 331 -14.51 19.68 -11.38
N SER A 332 -13.30 19.21 -11.54
CA SER A 332 -12.15 19.71 -10.78
C SER A 332 -11.92 21.19 -11.06
N LYS A 333 -11.46 21.91 -10.06
CA LYS A 333 -11.12 23.33 -10.25
C LYS A 333 -9.89 23.47 -11.15
N PRO A 334 -9.79 24.50 -12.00
CA PRO A 334 -8.74 24.60 -13.01
C PRO A 334 -7.32 24.75 -12.42
N TRP A 335 -7.21 25.19 -11.18
CA TRP A 335 -5.93 25.32 -10.48
C TRP A 335 -5.47 24.05 -9.77
N VAL A 336 -6.31 22.98 -9.69
CA VAL A 336 -5.97 21.74 -9.02
C VAL A 336 -5.27 20.81 -9.99
N LYS A 337 -4.05 20.42 -9.67
CA LYS A 337 -3.34 19.36 -10.39
C LYS A 337 -3.85 18.00 -9.89
N THR A 338 -4.52 17.28 -10.77
CA THR A 338 -5.05 15.94 -10.50
C THR A 338 -4.20 14.86 -11.19
N THR A 339 -3.97 13.72 -10.54
CA THR A 339 -3.23 12.60 -11.13
C THR A 339 -3.74 11.26 -10.61
N LEU A 340 -3.63 10.23 -11.45
CA LEU A 340 -3.85 8.84 -11.09
C LEU A 340 -2.55 8.06 -11.30
N ALA A 341 -1.98 7.52 -10.22
CA ALA A 341 -0.79 6.69 -10.26
C ALA A 341 -1.00 5.46 -9.36
N PRO A 342 -1.80 4.47 -9.79
CA PRO A 342 -2.10 3.30 -8.98
C PRO A 342 -0.89 2.41 -8.80
N GLY A 343 -0.95 1.46 -7.86
CA GLY A 343 0.16 0.59 -7.53
C GLY A 343 0.49 -0.42 -8.63
N SER A 344 -0.48 -0.87 -9.42
CA SER A 344 -0.24 -1.81 -10.54
C SER A 344 -1.24 -1.64 -11.68
N LYS A 345 -0.96 -2.33 -12.79
CA LYS A 345 -1.85 -2.39 -13.97
C LYS A 345 -3.22 -3.01 -13.67
N VAL A 346 -3.33 -3.86 -12.68
CA VAL A 346 -4.60 -4.49 -12.30
C VAL A 346 -5.69 -3.45 -12.05
N VAL A 347 -5.31 -2.29 -11.47
CA VAL A 347 -6.25 -1.18 -11.23
C VAL A 347 -6.84 -0.63 -12.52
N THR A 348 -6.01 -0.37 -13.52
CA THR A 348 -6.49 0.13 -14.81
C THR A 348 -7.28 -0.92 -15.56
N ASP A 349 -6.93 -2.20 -15.41
CA ASP A 349 -7.66 -3.30 -16.06
C ASP A 349 -9.09 -3.40 -15.53
N TYR A 350 -9.30 -3.38 -14.20
CA TYR A 350 -10.67 -3.44 -13.69
C TYR A 350 -11.44 -2.12 -13.89
N TYR A 351 -10.79 -0.96 -13.91
CA TYR A 351 -11.44 0.31 -14.28
C TYR A 351 -11.96 0.28 -15.72
N ASN A 352 -11.15 -0.23 -16.65
CA ASN A 352 -11.54 -0.37 -18.06
C ASN A 352 -12.71 -1.38 -18.22
N ARG A 353 -12.62 -2.53 -17.57
CA ARG A 353 -13.69 -3.54 -17.59
C ARG A 353 -15.00 -3.02 -16.99
N ALA A 354 -14.92 -2.22 -15.93
CA ALA A 354 -16.07 -1.59 -15.29
C ALA A 354 -16.56 -0.32 -16.04
N GLN A 355 -15.88 0.10 -17.10
CA GLN A 355 -16.18 1.32 -17.87
C GLN A 355 -16.17 2.59 -17.01
N LEU A 356 -15.24 2.68 -16.05
CA LEU A 356 -15.14 3.78 -15.11
C LEU A 356 -14.00 4.76 -15.42
N THR A 357 -13.06 4.38 -16.29
CA THR A 357 -11.86 5.15 -16.61
C THR A 357 -12.18 6.57 -17.09
N HIS A 358 -13.15 6.72 -17.99
CA HIS A 358 -13.48 8.03 -18.56
C HIS A 358 -14.03 9.03 -17.52
N TYR A 359 -14.74 8.57 -16.49
CA TYR A 359 -15.20 9.45 -15.42
C TYR A 359 -14.05 9.99 -14.55
N MET A 360 -13.02 9.16 -14.35
CA MET A 360 -11.80 9.61 -13.68
C MET A 360 -11.07 10.66 -14.51
N GLU A 361 -10.93 10.42 -15.82
CA GLU A 361 -10.29 11.33 -16.78
C GLU A 361 -11.04 12.66 -16.91
N GLU A 362 -12.38 12.64 -16.92
CA GLU A 362 -13.19 13.86 -16.95
C GLU A 362 -13.00 14.75 -15.69
N LEU A 363 -12.67 14.16 -14.55
CA LEU A 363 -12.26 14.89 -13.34
C LEU A 363 -10.77 15.25 -13.34
N GLY A 364 -10.02 14.88 -14.41
CA GLY A 364 -8.60 15.16 -14.56
C GLY A 364 -7.66 14.13 -13.90
N PHE A 365 -8.18 13.04 -13.33
CA PHE A 365 -7.38 11.97 -12.77
C PHE A 365 -6.85 11.05 -13.88
N ASN A 366 -5.97 11.61 -14.71
CA ASN A 366 -5.33 10.87 -15.80
C ASN A 366 -4.22 9.97 -15.28
N LEU A 367 -4.06 8.79 -15.90
CA LEU A 367 -2.98 7.88 -15.61
C LEU A 367 -1.63 8.51 -15.98
N VAL A 368 -0.75 8.69 -14.98
CA VAL A 368 0.59 9.28 -15.16
C VAL A 368 1.72 8.29 -14.93
N GLY A 369 1.46 7.17 -14.27
CA GLY A 369 2.43 6.14 -13.96
C GLY A 369 1.84 5.07 -13.04
N TYR A 370 2.66 4.09 -12.67
CA TYR A 370 2.33 3.10 -11.65
C TYR A 370 3.35 3.17 -10.51
N GLY A 371 2.87 3.42 -9.28
CA GLY A 371 3.70 3.43 -8.09
C GLY A 371 3.80 4.77 -7.37
N CYS A 372 4.92 5.00 -6.70
CA CYS A 372 5.16 6.16 -5.84
C CYS A 372 5.36 7.43 -6.68
N VAL A 373 4.39 8.32 -6.68
CA VAL A 373 4.44 9.62 -7.36
C VAL A 373 4.25 10.73 -6.33
N THR A 374 3.03 11.16 -6.09
CA THR A 374 2.74 12.26 -5.15
C THR A 374 3.01 11.89 -3.70
N CYS A 375 2.85 10.63 -3.30
CA CYS A 375 3.07 10.17 -1.92
C CYS A 375 4.49 10.41 -1.39
N ILE A 376 5.48 10.48 -2.28
CA ILE A 376 6.88 10.80 -1.96
C ILE A 376 7.30 12.20 -2.45
N GLY A 377 6.34 13.06 -2.74
CA GLY A 377 6.61 14.41 -3.24
C GLY A 377 7.03 14.49 -4.72
N ASN A 378 6.87 13.43 -5.49
CA ASN A 378 7.24 13.37 -6.92
C ASN A 378 6.08 13.73 -7.85
N SER A 379 5.18 14.61 -7.43
CA SER A 379 4.07 15.10 -8.25
C SER A 379 4.45 16.08 -9.34
N GLY A 380 5.65 16.62 -9.26
CA GLY A 380 6.17 17.62 -10.15
C GLY A 380 5.65 19.05 -9.95
N PRO A 381 6.10 20.03 -10.77
CA PRO A 381 5.72 21.41 -10.57
C PRO A 381 4.23 21.63 -10.78
N LEU A 382 3.70 22.60 -10.07
CA LEU A 382 2.40 23.20 -10.36
C LEU A 382 2.51 24.04 -11.64
N PRO A 383 1.38 24.39 -12.28
CA PRO A 383 1.37 25.46 -13.30
C PRO A 383 2.07 26.70 -12.78
N ALA A 384 2.82 27.39 -13.65
CA ALA A 384 3.73 28.46 -13.24
C ALA A 384 3.05 29.56 -12.38
N ASP A 385 1.86 30.00 -12.76
CA ASP A 385 1.15 31.04 -12.03
C ASP A 385 0.60 30.56 -10.67
N ILE A 386 0.20 29.28 -10.60
CA ILE A 386 -0.19 28.65 -9.33
C ILE A 386 1.02 28.52 -8.41
N SER A 387 2.16 28.09 -8.97
CA SER A 387 3.42 27.98 -8.20
C SER A 387 3.86 29.32 -7.63
N LYS A 388 3.74 30.42 -8.42
CA LYS A 388 4.05 31.79 -7.95
C LYS A 388 3.12 32.26 -6.84
N ALA A 389 1.85 31.87 -6.90
CA ALA A 389 0.88 32.31 -5.90
C ALA A 389 0.95 31.48 -4.60
N VAL A 390 1.52 30.28 -4.65
CA VAL A 390 1.73 29.42 -3.48
C VAL A 390 3.02 29.79 -2.73
N ASN A 391 4.07 30.23 -3.45
CA ASN A 391 5.36 30.67 -2.90
C ASN A 391 5.31 32.15 -2.45
#